data_f3677c74bcf0bcc2a374fa3e12b8d549
#
_entry.id   f3677c74bcf0bcc2a374fa3e12b8d549
#
_cell.length_a   1.000
_cell.length_b   1.000
_cell.length_c   1.000
_cell.angle_alpha   90.00
_cell.angle_beta   90.00
_cell.angle_gamma   90.00
#
_symmetry.space_group_name_H-M   'P 1'
#
loop_
_entity.id
_entity.type
_entity.pdbx_description
1 polymer ?
#
loop_
_entity_poly.entity_id
_entity_poly.type
_entity_poly.pdbx_seq_one_letter_code
_entity_poly.pdbx_strand_id
1 'polypeptide(L)'
;MEDLYKKYLVEPEDFIKIISKPIEELNSIRIIEGTNFPPLSPRNKLEEFKIKRIPYSQFFDMDVIAEVPHLVPHMLPSNQVFIEHMKKLDIRKSDNIIIYDRSGMFSAPRVWLTFYWFGHRNIQILNGCMMEYEKLGGKMEEGENYGYKKIIRGNPKEDDYNYCKDEDKIVDLKFILKNSFDENLSKKYYFLDARNEERFNGTAPEPRPGIRTGHINGAKCLFFKWLITEDYRYKKVEEIKKLFIEKGVDINNDDNITYICSCGTGLTACIVIFGLTLLGKIEKCKLYDGSWTEYGTYSPEQIEDMKKKLD
;
A
#
# COMPACT_ATOMS: atom_id res chain seq x y z
N MET A 1 6.70 20.28 2.67
CA MET A 1 6.52 18.89 3.19
C MET A 1 5.24 18.75 4.01
N GLU A 2 4.92 19.69 4.88
CA GLU A 2 3.63 19.71 5.61
C GLU A 2 2.41 19.71 4.67
N ASP A 3 2.53 20.33 3.50
CA ASP A 3 1.49 20.34 2.47
C ASP A 3 1.20 18.93 1.89
N LEU A 4 2.22 18.05 1.76
CA LEU A 4 2.02 16.69 1.27
C LEU A 4 1.35 15.80 2.33
N TYR A 5 1.66 16.02 3.60
CA TYR A 5 1.00 15.32 4.70
C TYR A 5 -0.52 15.57 4.66
N LYS A 6 -0.93 16.84 4.61
CA LYS A 6 -2.34 17.23 4.48
C LYS A 6 -2.97 16.84 3.14
N LYS A 7 -2.17 16.78 2.07
CA LYS A 7 -2.64 16.37 0.76
C LYS A 7 -3.07 14.91 0.72
N TYR A 8 -2.31 14.03 1.37
CA TYR A 8 -2.47 12.57 1.25
C TYR A 8 -3.03 11.89 2.50
N LEU A 9 -3.11 12.61 3.62
CA LEU A 9 -3.70 12.13 4.86
C LEU A 9 -4.86 13.04 5.29
N VAL A 10 -5.94 12.43 5.75
CA VAL A 10 -7.04 13.13 6.43
C VAL A 10 -7.08 12.70 7.88
N GLU A 11 -7.07 13.64 8.80
CA GLU A 11 -7.15 13.35 10.22
C GLU A 11 -8.57 12.90 10.60
N PRO A 12 -8.74 11.96 11.57
CA PRO A 12 -10.05 11.45 11.95
C PRO A 12 -11.05 12.55 12.36
N GLU A 13 -10.57 13.58 13.05
CA GLU A 13 -11.37 14.72 13.48
C GLU A 13 -11.97 15.50 12.29
N ASP A 14 -11.21 15.65 11.23
CA ASP A 14 -11.68 16.33 10.01
C ASP A 14 -12.54 15.39 9.18
N PHE A 15 -12.23 14.11 9.15
CA PHE A 15 -13.04 13.12 8.45
C PHE A 15 -14.43 12.97 9.10
N ILE A 16 -14.53 13.01 10.45
CA ILE A 16 -15.82 13.04 11.16
C ILE A 16 -16.68 14.22 10.70
N LYS A 17 -16.10 15.41 10.53
CA LYS A 17 -16.82 16.59 10.02
C LYS A 17 -17.29 16.37 8.58
N ILE A 18 -16.44 15.78 7.73
CA ILE A 18 -16.79 15.48 6.33
C ILE A 18 -17.98 14.54 6.27
N ILE A 19 -17.93 13.39 6.97
CA ILE A 19 -18.96 12.36 6.89
C ILE A 19 -20.28 12.74 7.58
N SER A 20 -20.24 13.78 8.42
CA SER A 20 -21.44 14.32 9.09
C SER A 20 -22.27 15.25 8.22
N LYS A 21 -21.77 15.58 7.02
CA LYS A 21 -22.49 16.42 6.05
C LYS A 21 -23.68 15.67 5.44
N PRO A 22 -24.69 16.40 4.90
CA PRO A 22 -25.75 15.81 4.10
C PRO A 22 -25.20 14.96 2.96
N ILE A 23 -25.85 13.84 2.64
CA ILE A 23 -25.37 12.87 1.64
C ILE A 23 -25.21 13.51 0.26
N GLU A 24 -25.97 14.54 -0.05
CA GLU A 24 -25.91 15.30 -1.30
C GLU A 24 -24.56 16.02 -1.46
N GLU A 25 -23.94 16.42 -0.36
CA GLU A 25 -22.61 17.05 -0.36
C GLU A 25 -21.46 16.03 -0.47
N LEU A 26 -21.75 14.75 -0.26
CA LEU A 26 -20.78 13.66 -0.38
C LEU A 26 -20.71 13.06 -1.80
N ASN A 27 -21.42 13.64 -2.77
CA ASN A 27 -21.59 13.09 -4.13
C ASN A 27 -20.26 12.79 -4.86
N SER A 28 -19.22 13.56 -4.61
CA SER A 28 -17.88 13.37 -5.19
C SER A 28 -16.91 12.60 -4.28
N ILE A 29 -17.35 12.17 -3.09
CA ILE A 29 -16.49 11.46 -2.14
C ILE A 29 -16.80 9.97 -2.20
N ARG A 30 -15.74 9.15 -2.20
CA ARG A 30 -15.81 7.68 -2.08
C ARG A 30 -15.01 7.26 -0.87
N ILE A 31 -15.65 6.51 0.00
CA ILE A 31 -15.02 5.96 1.21
C ILE A 31 -14.75 4.49 0.93
N ILE A 32 -13.49 4.11 1.02
CA ILE A 32 -13.04 2.77 0.64
C ILE A 32 -12.43 2.08 1.85
N GLU A 33 -12.98 0.93 2.20
CA GLU A 33 -12.31 0.04 3.14
C GLU A 33 -11.39 -0.92 2.36
N GLY A 34 -10.09 -0.78 2.60
CA GLY A 34 -9.05 -1.62 1.98
C GLY A 34 -8.38 -2.53 3.00
N THR A 35 -9.17 -3.14 3.89
CA THR A 35 -8.65 -4.00 4.96
C THR A 35 -8.06 -5.30 4.39
N ASN A 36 -6.86 -5.63 4.83
CA ASN A 36 -6.30 -6.97 4.78
C ASN A 36 -5.64 -7.29 6.12
N PHE A 37 -5.40 -8.57 6.39
CA PHE A 37 -4.81 -9.04 7.64
C PHE A 37 -3.46 -9.73 7.38
N PRO A 38 -2.58 -9.78 8.41
CA PRO A 38 -1.36 -10.58 8.32
C PRO A 38 -1.66 -12.05 7.96
N PRO A 39 -0.73 -12.74 7.30
CA PRO A 39 -0.85 -14.17 7.05
C PRO A 39 -1.20 -14.94 8.33
N LEU A 40 -2.02 -15.97 8.21
CA LEU A 40 -2.48 -16.83 9.32
C LEU A 40 -3.41 -16.12 10.33
N SER A 41 -3.88 -14.92 10.06
CA SER A 41 -4.93 -14.29 10.86
C SER A 41 -6.24 -15.10 10.72
N PRO A 42 -6.93 -15.40 11.84
CA PRO A 42 -8.24 -16.06 11.80
C PRO A 42 -9.38 -15.10 11.41
N ARG A 43 -9.09 -13.82 11.24
CA ARG A 43 -10.07 -12.77 10.94
C ARG A 43 -10.53 -12.84 9.49
N ASN A 44 -11.82 -12.57 9.27
CA ASN A 44 -12.41 -12.48 7.92
C ASN A 44 -12.76 -11.01 7.61
N LYS A 45 -12.00 -10.41 6.72
CA LYS A 45 -12.12 -8.99 6.37
C LYS A 45 -13.50 -8.61 5.81
N LEU A 46 -14.10 -9.48 4.98
CA LEU A 46 -15.40 -9.21 4.38
C LEU A 46 -16.54 -9.36 5.37
N GLU A 47 -16.50 -10.39 6.23
CA GLU A 47 -17.51 -10.55 7.26
C GLU A 47 -17.46 -9.42 8.28
N GLU A 48 -16.26 -8.99 8.69
CA GLU A 48 -16.11 -7.85 9.58
C GLU A 48 -16.63 -6.55 8.95
N PHE A 49 -16.41 -6.35 7.65
CA PHE A 49 -16.96 -5.22 6.91
C PHE A 49 -18.49 -5.24 6.90
N LYS A 50 -19.10 -6.40 6.68
CA LYS A 50 -20.57 -6.55 6.71
C LYS A 50 -21.15 -6.23 8.10
N ILE A 51 -20.48 -6.66 9.16
CA ILE A 51 -20.93 -6.44 10.54
C ILE A 51 -20.85 -4.96 10.91
N LYS A 52 -19.71 -4.30 10.67
CA LYS A 52 -19.46 -2.92 11.10
C LYS A 52 -18.48 -2.21 10.20
N ARG A 53 -18.79 -0.99 9.80
CA ARG A 53 -17.98 -0.16 8.90
C ARG A 53 -18.20 1.33 9.11
N ILE A 54 -17.37 2.16 8.54
CA ILE A 54 -17.63 3.59 8.41
C ILE A 54 -18.78 3.78 7.41
N PRO A 55 -19.78 4.67 7.68
CA PRO A 55 -20.94 4.86 6.79
C PRO A 55 -20.51 5.17 5.35
N TYR A 56 -21.31 4.70 4.40
CA TYR A 56 -21.12 4.88 2.95
C TYR A 56 -19.88 4.20 2.37
N SER A 57 -19.18 3.36 3.14
CA SER A 57 -17.98 2.67 2.67
C SER A 57 -18.29 1.59 1.64
N GLN A 58 -17.37 1.46 0.69
CA GLN A 58 -17.29 0.35 -0.26
C GLN A 58 -16.06 -0.50 0.08
N PHE A 59 -16.19 -1.81 -0.09
CA PHE A 59 -15.09 -2.73 0.19
C PHE A 59 -14.21 -2.94 -1.05
N PHE A 60 -12.92 -2.66 -0.91
CA PHE A 60 -11.91 -2.95 -1.92
C PHE A 60 -11.21 -4.25 -1.55
N ASP A 61 -11.64 -5.35 -2.16
CA ASP A 61 -11.00 -6.65 -1.94
C ASP A 61 -9.74 -6.79 -2.79
N MET A 62 -8.58 -6.59 -2.17
CA MET A 62 -7.31 -6.69 -2.87
C MET A 62 -6.92 -8.13 -3.26
N ASP A 63 -7.61 -9.17 -2.74
CA ASP A 63 -7.42 -10.55 -3.20
C ASP A 63 -8.17 -10.84 -4.49
N VAL A 64 -9.25 -10.10 -4.73
CA VAL A 64 -10.08 -10.19 -5.95
C VAL A 64 -9.58 -9.19 -7.00
N ILE A 65 -9.21 -7.98 -6.58
CA ILE A 65 -8.67 -6.93 -7.44
C ILE A 65 -7.15 -7.12 -7.53
N ALA A 66 -6.74 -8.23 -8.09
CA ALA A 66 -5.35 -8.67 -8.18
C ALA A 66 -5.09 -9.41 -9.49
N GLU A 67 -3.83 -9.56 -9.84
CA GLU A 67 -3.43 -10.45 -10.93
C GLU A 67 -3.49 -11.90 -10.46
N VAL A 68 -4.28 -12.72 -11.14
CA VAL A 68 -4.48 -14.15 -10.82
C VAL A 68 -4.44 -14.99 -12.10
N PRO A 69 -3.91 -16.22 -12.07
CA PRO A 69 -3.21 -16.83 -10.93
C PRO A 69 -1.78 -16.34 -10.79
N HIS A 70 -1.30 -16.08 -9.58
CA HIS A 70 0.09 -15.73 -9.30
C HIS A 70 0.61 -16.47 -8.06
N LEU A 71 1.93 -16.73 -8.02
CA LEU A 71 2.59 -17.37 -6.87
C LEU A 71 2.45 -16.55 -5.58
N VAL A 72 2.47 -15.23 -5.73
CA VAL A 72 2.37 -14.27 -4.62
C VAL A 72 0.95 -13.69 -4.60
N PRO A 73 0.26 -13.69 -3.45
CA PRO A 73 -1.06 -13.08 -3.33
C PRO A 73 -0.98 -11.55 -3.44
N HIS A 74 -2.09 -10.94 -3.80
CA HIS A 74 -2.28 -9.47 -3.83
C HIS A 74 -1.43 -8.73 -4.87
N MET A 75 -0.90 -9.40 -5.89
CA MET A 75 -0.17 -8.72 -6.97
C MET A 75 -1.05 -7.61 -7.58
N LEU A 76 -0.42 -6.49 -7.97
CA LEU A 76 -1.16 -5.40 -8.59
C LEU A 76 -1.92 -5.89 -9.82
N PRO A 77 -3.19 -5.50 -9.98
CA PRO A 77 -4.02 -5.98 -11.07
C PRO A 77 -3.53 -5.51 -12.44
N SER A 78 -3.99 -6.17 -13.49
CA SER A 78 -3.92 -5.62 -14.84
C SER A 78 -4.86 -4.42 -14.99
N ASN A 79 -4.66 -3.60 -16.04
CA ASN A 79 -5.56 -2.48 -16.35
C ASN A 79 -7.01 -2.94 -16.50
N GLN A 80 -7.23 -4.06 -17.18
CA GLN A 80 -8.58 -4.60 -17.39
C GLN A 80 -9.26 -4.95 -16.07
N VAL A 81 -8.61 -5.73 -15.21
CA VAL A 81 -9.16 -6.13 -13.90
C VAL A 81 -9.48 -4.91 -13.05
N PHE A 82 -8.57 -3.94 -12.99
CA PHE A 82 -8.80 -2.72 -12.21
C PHE A 82 -10.01 -1.93 -12.72
N ILE A 83 -10.06 -1.66 -14.03
CA ILE A 83 -11.16 -0.90 -14.66
C ILE A 83 -12.52 -1.58 -14.47
N GLU A 84 -12.59 -2.91 -14.63
CA GLU A 84 -13.83 -3.66 -14.42
C GLU A 84 -14.35 -3.50 -12.98
N HIS A 85 -13.45 -3.54 -12.00
CA HIS A 85 -13.83 -3.36 -10.59
C HIS A 85 -14.19 -1.91 -10.27
N MET A 86 -13.51 -0.91 -10.84
CA MET A 86 -13.89 0.49 -10.69
C MET A 86 -15.29 0.77 -11.26
N LYS A 87 -15.65 0.14 -12.38
CA LYS A 87 -17.00 0.19 -12.93
C LYS A 87 -18.03 -0.46 -12.00
N LYS A 88 -17.72 -1.63 -11.42
CA LYS A 88 -18.62 -2.31 -10.45
C LYS A 88 -18.85 -1.49 -9.19
N LEU A 89 -17.80 -0.81 -8.70
CA LEU A 89 -17.85 0.05 -7.52
C LEU A 89 -18.33 1.48 -7.82
N ASP A 90 -18.59 1.83 -9.09
CA ASP A 90 -18.87 3.20 -9.59
C ASP A 90 -17.86 4.22 -9.02
N ILE A 91 -16.58 3.87 -9.04
CA ILE A 91 -15.48 4.77 -8.65
C ILE A 91 -14.92 5.40 -9.91
N ARG A 92 -15.14 6.70 -10.08
CA ARG A 92 -14.74 7.46 -11.26
C ARG A 92 -13.44 8.21 -10.99
N LYS A 93 -12.67 8.46 -12.04
CA LYS A 93 -11.36 9.13 -11.95
C LYS A 93 -11.43 10.55 -11.35
N SER A 94 -12.59 11.17 -11.41
CA SER A 94 -12.89 12.50 -10.83
C SER A 94 -13.27 12.46 -9.35
N ASP A 95 -13.50 11.28 -8.76
CA ASP A 95 -13.90 11.18 -7.36
C ASP A 95 -12.77 11.55 -6.39
N ASN A 96 -13.14 12.05 -5.21
CA ASN A 96 -12.24 12.19 -4.08
C ASN A 96 -12.33 10.91 -3.25
N ILE A 97 -11.24 10.18 -3.14
CA ILE A 97 -11.20 8.89 -2.43
C ILE A 97 -10.60 9.07 -1.05
N ILE A 98 -11.26 8.55 -0.02
CA ILE A 98 -10.72 8.41 1.32
C ILE A 98 -10.67 6.93 1.65
N ILE A 99 -9.45 6.42 1.89
CA ILE A 99 -9.20 5.01 2.19
C ILE A 99 -8.96 4.83 3.67
N TYR A 100 -9.48 3.75 4.23
CA TYR A 100 -9.13 3.31 5.56
C TYR A 100 -8.94 1.79 5.63
N ASP A 101 -8.31 1.31 6.69
CA ASP A 101 -8.34 -0.10 7.08
C ASP A 101 -8.73 -0.24 8.57
N ARG A 102 -8.92 -1.48 9.01
CA ARG A 102 -9.17 -1.86 10.42
C ARG A 102 -8.04 -2.72 10.99
N SER A 103 -6.88 -2.65 10.40
CA SER A 103 -5.71 -3.48 10.74
C SER A 103 -4.50 -2.65 11.19
N GLY A 104 -4.70 -1.36 11.49
CA GLY A 104 -3.65 -0.50 12.04
C GLY A 104 -2.69 0.05 11.01
N MET A 105 -3.19 0.65 9.95
CA MET A 105 -2.42 1.18 8.82
C MET A 105 -1.64 0.10 8.08
N PHE A 106 -2.13 -1.15 8.12
CA PHE A 106 -1.42 -2.29 7.55
C PHE A 106 -1.61 -2.41 6.03
N SER A 107 -2.80 -2.04 5.53
CA SER A 107 -3.19 -2.31 4.13
C SER A 107 -3.73 -1.09 3.38
N ALA A 108 -4.22 -0.05 4.05
CA ALA A 108 -4.69 1.17 3.40
C ALA A 108 -3.64 1.80 2.46
N PRO A 109 -2.34 1.84 2.81
CA PRO A 109 -1.30 2.35 1.91
C PRO A 109 -1.13 1.53 0.62
N ARG A 110 -1.39 0.21 0.65
CA ARG A 110 -1.38 -0.62 -0.55
C ARG A 110 -2.51 -0.23 -1.50
N VAL A 111 -3.72 -0.04 -0.98
CA VAL A 111 -4.87 0.40 -1.79
C VAL A 111 -4.63 1.80 -2.34
N TRP A 112 -4.13 2.73 -1.50
CA TRP A 112 -3.77 4.08 -1.93
C TRP A 112 -2.76 4.06 -3.08
N LEU A 113 -1.70 3.25 -2.97
CA LEU A 113 -0.67 3.15 -3.99
C LEU A 113 -1.21 2.55 -5.29
N THR A 114 -2.09 1.55 -5.18
CA THR A 114 -2.79 0.97 -6.34
C THR A 114 -3.52 2.07 -7.11
N PHE A 115 -4.40 2.83 -6.46
CA PHE A 115 -5.10 3.94 -7.10
C PHE A 115 -4.14 4.99 -7.68
N TYR A 116 -3.11 5.37 -6.92
CA TYR A 116 -2.16 6.38 -7.35
C TYR A 116 -1.42 5.99 -8.63
N TRP A 117 -0.94 4.76 -8.71
CA TRP A 117 -0.22 4.25 -9.88
C TRP A 117 -1.14 3.90 -11.06
N PHE A 118 -2.43 3.76 -10.83
CA PHE A 118 -3.44 3.75 -11.91
C PHE A 118 -3.89 5.14 -12.34
N GLY A 119 -3.25 6.19 -11.84
CA GLY A 119 -3.47 7.57 -12.27
C GLY A 119 -4.55 8.33 -11.51
N HIS A 120 -5.09 7.79 -10.41
CA HIS A 120 -5.99 8.52 -9.53
C HIS A 120 -5.20 9.45 -8.61
N ARG A 121 -5.54 10.75 -8.57
CA ARG A 121 -4.74 11.75 -7.83
C ARG A 121 -5.46 12.36 -6.62
N ASN A 122 -6.79 12.37 -6.63
CA ASN A 122 -7.60 12.88 -5.53
C ASN A 122 -7.86 11.78 -4.50
N ILE A 123 -6.85 11.43 -3.73
CA ILE A 123 -6.87 10.26 -2.86
C ILE A 123 -6.13 10.52 -1.56
N GLN A 124 -6.76 10.17 -0.44
CA GLN A 124 -6.23 10.31 0.90
C GLN A 124 -6.39 9.00 1.69
N ILE A 125 -5.59 8.85 2.73
CA ILE A 125 -5.75 7.79 3.74
C ILE A 125 -6.25 8.43 5.03
N LEU A 126 -7.22 7.80 5.69
CA LEU A 126 -7.65 8.14 7.04
C LEU A 126 -6.52 7.84 8.04
N ASN A 127 -5.91 8.87 8.59
CA ASN A 127 -4.74 8.78 9.46
C ASN A 127 -5.17 8.35 10.87
N GLY A 128 -4.85 7.12 11.26
CA GLY A 128 -5.33 6.49 12.52
C GLY A 128 -6.35 5.37 12.27
N CYS A 129 -6.67 5.08 11.01
CA CYS A 129 -7.52 3.95 10.64
C CYS A 129 -8.96 4.04 11.19
N MET A 130 -9.73 2.96 11.06
CA MET A 130 -11.08 2.87 11.63
C MET A 130 -11.08 2.99 13.16
N MET A 131 -10.03 2.47 13.82
CA MET A 131 -9.98 2.43 15.28
C MET A 131 -9.93 3.82 15.90
N GLU A 132 -9.09 4.71 15.40
CA GLU A 132 -9.01 6.06 15.96
C GLU A 132 -10.24 6.89 15.61
N TYR A 133 -10.79 6.69 14.40
CA TYR A 133 -12.07 7.31 14.01
C TYR A 133 -13.20 6.91 14.96
N GLU A 134 -13.35 5.62 15.30
CA GLU A 134 -14.36 5.13 16.21
C GLU A 134 -14.15 5.65 17.65
N LYS A 135 -12.90 5.61 18.13
CA LYS A 135 -12.50 6.10 19.47
C LYS A 135 -12.84 7.58 19.66
N LEU A 136 -12.74 8.39 18.61
CA LEU A 136 -13.09 9.81 18.61
C LEU A 136 -14.60 10.07 18.42
N GLY A 137 -15.43 9.04 18.46
CA GLY A 137 -16.88 9.13 18.34
C GLY A 137 -17.41 9.22 16.93
N GLY A 138 -16.60 8.82 15.93
CA GLY A 138 -17.07 8.70 14.55
C GLY A 138 -18.24 7.73 14.42
N LYS A 139 -19.25 8.13 13.66
CA LYS A 139 -20.45 7.31 13.45
C LYS A 139 -20.12 6.03 12.70
N MET A 140 -20.60 4.90 13.21
CA MET A 140 -20.48 3.59 12.57
C MET A 140 -21.80 3.14 11.95
N GLU A 141 -21.74 2.36 10.90
CA GLU A 141 -22.84 1.64 10.28
C GLU A 141 -22.69 0.15 10.58
N GLU A 142 -23.78 -0.49 11.03
CA GLU A 142 -23.82 -1.90 11.40
C GLU A 142 -24.88 -2.67 10.59
N GLY A 143 -24.66 -3.97 10.39
CA GLY A 143 -25.60 -4.89 9.77
C GLY A 143 -25.35 -5.16 8.29
N GLU A 144 -26.03 -6.18 7.78
CA GLU A 144 -25.82 -6.72 6.42
C GLU A 144 -26.31 -5.83 5.28
N ASN A 145 -27.25 -4.89 5.57
CA ASN A 145 -27.74 -3.93 4.58
C ASN A 145 -26.71 -2.83 4.30
N TYR A 146 -25.48 -3.25 3.94
CA TYR A 146 -24.47 -2.34 3.42
C TYR A 146 -24.76 -1.96 1.96
N GLY A 147 -26.02 -1.66 1.70
CA GLY A 147 -26.35 -1.04 0.44
C GLY A 147 -25.74 0.36 0.47
N TYR A 148 -24.58 0.51 -0.19
CA TYR A 148 -24.19 1.81 -0.70
C TYR A 148 -25.45 2.46 -1.24
N LYS A 149 -26.02 3.40 -0.47
CA LYS A 149 -27.14 4.21 -0.96
C LYS A 149 -26.61 4.86 -2.20
N LYS A 150 -26.96 4.30 -3.35
CA LYS A 150 -26.46 4.71 -4.64
C LYS A 150 -26.72 6.21 -4.73
N ILE A 151 -25.68 6.98 -4.50
CA ILE A 151 -25.76 8.42 -4.74
C ILE A 151 -26.17 8.52 -6.19
N ILE A 152 -27.35 9.09 -6.44
CA ILE A 152 -27.87 9.21 -7.80
C ILE A 152 -26.91 10.11 -8.56
N ARG A 153 -26.11 9.48 -9.40
CA ARG A 153 -25.14 10.15 -10.27
C ARG A 153 -25.64 10.06 -11.69
N GLY A 154 -25.30 11.04 -12.48
CA GLY A 154 -25.49 10.97 -13.94
C GLY A 154 -24.73 9.77 -14.55
N ASN A 155 -25.13 9.34 -15.73
CA ASN A 155 -24.44 8.27 -16.44
C ASN A 155 -22.94 8.53 -16.53
N PRO A 156 -22.07 7.49 -16.35
CA PRO A 156 -20.65 7.67 -16.49
C PRO A 156 -20.29 8.06 -17.93
N LYS A 157 -19.28 8.90 -18.04
CA LYS A 157 -18.65 9.26 -19.31
C LYS A 157 -17.56 8.24 -19.63
N GLU A 158 -17.13 8.15 -20.87
CA GLU A 158 -16.05 7.24 -21.29
C GLU A 158 -14.75 7.45 -20.50
N ASP A 159 -14.36 8.70 -20.27
CA ASP A 159 -13.15 9.06 -19.54
C ASP A 159 -13.23 8.84 -18.02
N ASP A 160 -14.41 8.58 -17.47
CA ASP A 160 -14.58 8.36 -16.03
C ASP A 160 -13.80 7.13 -15.52
N TYR A 161 -13.49 6.18 -16.40
CA TYR A 161 -12.77 4.95 -16.09
C TYR A 161 -11.46 4.80 -16.89
N ASN A 162 -10.91 5.90 -17.38
CA ASN A 162 -9.62 5.89 -18.08
C ASN A 162 -8.46 5.75 -17.09
N TYR A 163 -8.31 4.54 -16.53
CA TYR A 163 -7.21 4.16 -15.64
C TYR A 163 -6.13 3.43 -16.44
N CYS A 164 -4.87 3.76 -16.14
CA CYS A 164 -3.72 3.10 -16.72
C CYS A 164 -2.62 2.96 -15.68
N LYS A 165 -2.16 1.73 -15.48
CA LYS A 165 -1.07 1.42 -14.54
C LYS A 165 0.25 1.98 -15.06
N ASP A 166 0.98 2.64 -14.18
CA ASP A 166 2.35 3.06 -14.43
C ASP A 166 3.30 1.86 -14.22
N GLU A 167 3.58 1.14 -15.32
CA GLU A 167 4.41 -0.07 -15.30
C GLU A 167 5.85 0.22 -14.85
N ASP A 168 6.35 1.43 -15.03
CA ASP A 168 7.70 1.82 -14.60
C ASP A 168 7.86 1.80 -13.07
N LYS A 169 6.76 1.81 -12.33
CA LYS A 169 6.77 1.77 -10.85
C LYS A 169 6.88 0.36 -10.28
N ILE A 170 6.80 -0.67 -11.13
CA ILE A 170 6.85 -2.08 -10.71
C ILE A 170 8.15 -2.68 -11.23
N VAL A 171 8.85 -3.39 -10.37
CA VAL A 171 10.04 -4.17 -10.75
C VAL A 171 9.79 -5.66 -10.49
N ASP A 172 10.34 -6.48 -11.36
CA ASP A 172 10.26 -7.94 -11.32
C ASP A 172 11.51 -8.58 -10.69
N LEU A 173 11.48 -9.90 -10.53
CA LEU A 173 12.61 -10.67 -10.03
C LEU A 173 13.89 -10.47 -10.90
N LYS A 174 13.73 -10.36 -12.22
CA LYS A 174 14.86 -10.14 -13.12
C LYS A 174 15.58 -8.82 -12.83
N PHE A 175 14.82 -7.76 -12.58
CA PHE A 175 15.38 -6.48 -12.16
C PHE A 175 16.16 -6.62 -10.84
N ILE A 176 15.59 -7.32 -9.84
CA ILE A 176 16.23 -7.54 -8.55
C ILE A 176 17.54 -8.32 -8.72
N LEU A 177 17.52 -9.43 -9.46
CA LEU A 177 18.71 -10.26 -9.69
C LEU A 177 19.83 -9.47 -10.36
N LYS A 178 19.50 -8.59 -11.30
CA LYS A 178 20.48 -7.78 -12.02
C LYS A 178 21.08 -6.67 -11.16
N ASN A 179 20.31 -6.08 -10.25
CA ASN A 179 20.68 -4.80 -9.62
C ASN A 179 21.05 -4.91 -8.13
N SER A 180 20.62 -5.97 -7.41
CA SER A 180 20.86 -6.08 -5.97
C SER A 180 22.28 -6.58 -5.60
N PHE A 181 23.05 -7.09 -6.55
CA PHE A 181 24.37 -7.68 -6.34
C PHE A 181 25.53 -6.78 -6.73
N ASP A 182 25.27 -5.70 -7.43
CA ASP A 182 26.33 -4.82 -7.92
C ASP A 182 26.58 -3.69 -6.90
N GLU A 183 27.76 -3.72 -6.26
CA GLU A 183 28.20 -2.69 -5.31
C GLU A 183 28.27 -1.28 -5.94
N ASN A 184 28.51 -1.18 -7.24
CA ASN A 184 28.49 0.11 -7.95
C ASN A 184 27.06 0.65 -8.11
N LEU A 185 26.06 -0.21 -8.11
CA LEU A 185 24.65 0.16 -8.21
C LEU A 185 24.04 0.57 -6.86
N SER A 186 24.70 0.32 -5.74
CA SER A 186 24.34 0.90 -4.43
C SER A 186 24.31 2.44 -4.47
N LYS A 187 24.97 3.04 -5.44
CA LYS A 187 24.92 4.49 -5.74
C LYS A 187 23.68 4.92 -6.53
N LYS A 188 22.87 3.97 -7.02
CA LYS A 188 21.64 4.24 -7.81
C LYS A 188 20.37 3.75 -7.14
N TYR A 189 20.47 2.73 -6.28
CA TYR A 189 19.32 2.08 -5.69
C TYR A 189 19.48 1.91 -4.18
N TYR A 190 18.41 2.23 -3.44
CA TYR A 190 18.20 1.72 -2.10
C TYR A 190 17.15 0.61 -2.17
N PHE A 191 17.54 -0.63 -1.82
CA PHE A 191 16.62 -1.73 -1.61
C PHE A 191 16.15 -1.69 -0.15
N LEU A 192 14.83 -1.53 0.06
CA LEU A 192 14.22 -1.34 1.38
C LEU A 192 13.27 -2.49 1.67
N ASP A 193 13.50 -3.21 2.76
CA ASP A 193 12.66 -4.32 3.19
C ASP A 193 11.82 -3.91 4.39
N ALA A 194 10.50 -3.93 4.24
CA ALA A 194 9.54 -3.49 5.26
C ALA A 194 9.20 -4.56 6.31
N ARG A 195 9.80 -5.76 6.27
CA ARG A 195 9.62 -6.79 7.29
C ARG A 195 10.32 -6.40 8.60
N ASN A 196 9.96 -7.08 9.71
CA ASN A 196 10.66 -6.91 10.98
C ASN A 196 12.10 -7.43 10.92
N GLU A 197 12.94 -6.97 11.86
CA GLU A 197 14.38 -7.27 11.88
C GLU A 197 14.65 -8.77 12.00
N GLU A 198 13.85 -9.50 12.74
CA GLU A 198 14.04 -10.95 12.94
C GLU A 198 13.85 -11.73 11.63
N ARG A 199 12.82 -11.41 10.83
CA ARG A 199 12.62 -12.02 9.53
C ARG A 199 13.66 -11.55 8.52
N PHE A 200 14.02 -10.27 8.55
CA PHE A 200 15.06 -9.71 7.70
C PHE A 200 16.41 -10.38 7.95
N ASN A 201 16.81 -10.51 9.22
CA ASN A 201 18.07 -11.13 9.61
C ASN A 201 18.06 -12.68 9.52
N GLY A 202 16.90 -13.27 9.23
CA GLY A 202 16.76 -14.72 9.11
C GLY A 202 16.72 -15.47 10.45
N THR A 203 16.53 -14.77 11.57
CA THR A 203 16.44 -15.34 12.92
C THR A 203 15.03 -15.80 13.28
N ALA A 204 14.02 -15.38 12.52
CA ALA A 204 12.64 -15.86 12.62
C ALA A 204 12.21 -16.52 11.29
N PRO A 205 11.33 -17.55 11.34
CA PRO A 205 10.81 -18.19 10.14
C PRO A 205 9.86 -17.27 9.36
N GLU A 206 9.71 -17.53 8.08
CA GLU A 206 8.67 -16.90 7.27
C GLU A 206 7.30 -17.53 7.58
N PRO A 207 6.21 -16.72 7.56
CA PRO A 207 4.87 -17.22 7.88
C PRO A 207 4.30 -18.18 6.81
N ARG A 208 4.88 -18.19 5.61
CA ARG A 208 4.48 -19.10 4.53
C ARG A 208 5.47 -20.26 4.43
N PRO A 209 4.97 -21.51 4.30
CA PRO A 209 5.84 -22.69 4.17
C PRO A 209 6.64 -22.62 2.85
N GLY A 210 7.85 -23.21 2.88
CA GLY A 210 8.71 -23.29 1.68
C GLY A 210 9.48 -22.02 1.34
N ILE A 211 9.32 -20.95 2.11
CA ILE A 211 10.06 -19.70 1.91
C ILE A 211 11.26 -19.70 2.88
N ARG A 212 12.46 -19.52 2.34
CA ARG A 212 13.67 -19.42 3.15
C ARG A 212 13.72 -18.15 3.99
N THR A 213 14.53 -18.12 5.02
CA THR A 213 14.83 -16.94 5.83
C THR A 213 15.88 -16.04 5.17
N GLY A 214 16.03 -14.80 5.68
CA GLY A 214 17.02 -13.84 5.22
C GLY A 214 16.40 -12.67 4.43
N HIS A 215 17.20 -12.02 3.60
CA HIS A 215 16.79 -10.83 2.81
C HIS A 215 17.49 -10.77 1.44
N ILE A 216 17.06 -9.86 0.59
CA ILE A 216 17.69 -9.54 -0.70
C ILE A 216 19.03 -8.88 -0.43
N ASN A 217 20.09 -9.34 -1.10
CA ASN A 217 21.43 -8.78 -0.92
C ASN A 217 21.47 -7.26 -1.13
N GLY A 218 22.15 -6.55 -0.23
CA GLY A 218 22.23 -5.09 -0.24
C GLY A 218 20.96 -4.35 0.26
N ALA A 219 19.91 -5.08 0.64
CA ALA A 219 18.73 -4.45 1.23
C ALA A 219 19.00 -3.89 2.62
N LYS A 220 18.26 -2.85 2.98
CA LYS A 220 18.21 -2.26 4.33
C LYS A 220 16.87 -2.57 4.95
N CYS A 221 16.90 -2.98 6.22
CA CYS A 221 15.67 -3.17 6.99
C CYS A 221 15.05 -1.82 7.31
N LEU A 222 13.80 -1.64 6.90
CA LEU A 222 12.99 -0.47 7.19
C LEU A 222 11.60 -0.93 7.65
N PHE A 223 11.55 -1.52 8.83
CA PHE A 223 10.34 -2.12 9.36
C PHE A 223 9.17 -1.14 9.35
N PHE A 224 8.09 -1.50 8.68
CA PHE A 224 6.97 -0.60 8.42
C PHE A 224 6.37 0.03 9.69
N LYS A 225 6.35 -0.70 10.83
CA LYS A 225 5.81 -0.17 12.10
C LYS A 225 6.59 1.01 12.66
N TRP A 226 7.85 1.18 12.28
CA TRP A 226 8.62 2.35 12.72
C TRP A 226 8.12 3.67 12.14
N LEU A 227 7.32 3.61 11.07
CA LEU A 227 6.71 4.78 10.44
C LEU A 227 5.36 5.15 11.07
N ILE A 228 4.81 4.28 11.92
CA ILE A 228 3.47 4.39 12.48
C ILE A 228 3.57 4.60 13.99
N THR A 229 2.72 5.44 14.54
CA THR A 229 2.57 5.69 15.98
C THR A 229 1.68 4.63 16.65
N GLU A 230 1.58 4.64 17.98
CA GLU A 230 0.74 3.68 18.72
C GLU A 230 -0.76 3.86 18.43
N ASP A 231 -1.20 5.06 18.07
CA ASP A 231 -2.57 5.38 17.65
C ASP A 231 -2.78 5.21 16.12
N TYR A 232 -1.92 4.41 15.46
CA TYR A 232 -1.99 4.03 14.05
C TYR A 232 -1.90 5.19 13.07
N ARG A 233 -1.34 6.33 13.46
CA ARG A 233 -1.08 7.46 12.57
C ARG A 233 0.30 7.36 11.95
N TYR A 234 0.50 7.91 10.77
CA TYR A 234 1.85 8.16 10.29
C TYR A 234 2.55 9.15 11.19
N LYS A 235 3.81 8.89 11.49
CA LYS A 235 4.69 9.84 12.17
C LYS A 235 4.79 11.14 11.39
N LYS A 236 5.16 12.20 12.08
CA LYS A 236 5.38 13.50 11.43
C LYS A 236 6.56 13.41 10.45
N VAL A 237 6.52 14.25 9.44
CA VAL A 237 7.50 14.26 8.34
C VAL A 237 8.94 14.28 8.81
N GLU A 238 9.23 15.08 9.84
CA GLU A 238 10.59 15.18 10.41
C GLU A 238 11.05 13.89 11.10
N GLU A 239 10.14 13.20 11.79
CA GLU A 239 10.43 11.91 12.41
C GLU A 239 10.65 10.82 11.36
N ILE A 240 9.84 10.80 10.30
CA ILE A 240 10.01 9.91 9.14
C ILE A 240 11.37 10.16 8.52
N LYS A 241 11.72 11.41 8.26
CA LYS A 241 13.01 11.81 7.70
C LYS A 241 14.18 11.31 8.55
N LYS A 242 14.12 11.56 9.86
CA LYS A 242 15.14 11.12 10.82
C LYS A 242 15.30 9.60 10.81
N LEU A 243 14.19 8.85 10.81
CA LEU A 243 14.20 7.39 10.77
C LEU A 243 14.93 6.85 9.52
N PHE A 244 14.65 7.37 8.33
CA PHE A 244 15.33 6.94 7.11
C PHE A 244 16.84 7.14 7.21
N ILE A 245 17.27 8.30 7.69
CA ILE A 245 18.70 8.64 7.88
C ILE A 245 19.34 7.68 8.90
N GLU A 246 18.71 7.44 10.05
CA GLU A 246 19.18 6.51 11.09
C GLU A 246 19.34 5.08 10.57
N LYS A 247 18.50 4.66 9.62
CA LYS A 247 18.59 3.37 8.95
C LYS A 247 19.56 3.37 7.74
N GLY A 248 20.35 4.42 7.60
CA GLY A 248 21.40 4.53 6.58
C GLY A 248 20.86 4.81 5.16
N VAL A 249 19.69 5.43 5.06
CA VAL A 249 19.10 5.90 3.80
C VAL A 249 19.26 7.41 3.72
N ASP A 250 20.22 7.88 2.92
CA ASP A 250 20.43 9.32 2.73
C ASP A 250 19.37 9.90 1.79
N ILE A 251 18.30 10.41 2.38
CA ILE A 251 17.19 11.03 1.64
C ILE A 251 17.41 12.51 1.31
N ASN A 252 18.53 13.10 1.76
CA ASN A 252 18.87 14.50 1.48
C ASN A 252 19.66 14.62 0.17
N ASN A 253 20.51 13.62 -0.14
CA ASN A 253 21.39 13.58 -1.33
C ASN A 253 20.99 12.43 -2.25
N ASP A 254 19.71 12.43 -2.67
CA ASP A 254 19.13 11.32 -3.42
C ASP A 254 18.79 11.64 -4.88
N ASP A 255 19.37 12.66 -5.49
CA ASP A 255 18.99 13.15 -6.83
C ASP A 255 18.97 12.05 -7.89
N ASN A 256 19.92 11.12 -7.83
CA ASN A 256 20.05 9.99 -8.76
C ASN A 256 19.67 8.64 -8.13
N ILE A 257 18.98 8.63 -6.97
CA ILE A 257 18.62 7.41 -6.25
C ILE A 257 17.19 7.01 -6.57
N THR A 258 16.97 5.73 -6.77
CA THR A 258 15.65 5.10 -6.83
C THR A 258 15.47 4.17 -5.62
N TYR A 259 14.32 4.26 -4.97
CA TYR A 259 13.96 3.43 -3.82
C TYR A 259 13.17 2.22 -4.30
N ILE A 260 13.73 1.02 -4.13
CA ILE A 260 13.09 -0.25 -4.45
C ILE A 260 12.57 -0.85 -3.15
N CYS A 261 11.27 -0.85 -2.96
CA CYS A 261 10.65 -1.34 -1.73
C CYS A 261 10.10 -2.75 -1.89
N SER A 262 10.31 -3.58 -0.89
CA SER A 262 9.79 -4.95 -0.80
C SER A 262 9.36 -5.28 0.63
N CYS A 263 8.67 -6.40 0.80
CA CYS A 263 8.37 -6.96 2.12
C CYS A 263 8.18 -8.49 2.02
N GLY A 264 7.09 -9.04 2.57
CA GLY A 264 6.71 -10.45 2.33
C GLY A 264 6.03 -10.64 0.97
N THR A 265 5.05 -9.80 0.64
CA THR A 265 4.17 -9.92 -0.54
C THR A 265 3.81 -8.55 -1.15
N GLY A 266 4.66 -7.55 -1.05
CA GLY A 266 4.43 -6.21 -1.59
C GLY A 266 3.45 -5.33 -0.78
N LEU A 267 2.76 -5.87 0.21
CA LEU A 267 1.71 -5.14 0.93
C LEU A 267 2.29 -4.08 1.88
N THR A 268 3.10 -4.48 2.87
CA THR A 268 3.68 -3.55 3.86
C THR A 268 4.83 -2.69 3.28
N ALA A 269 5.40 -3.09 2.15
CA ALA A 269 6.31 -2.24 1.37
C ALA A 269 5.66 -0.92 0.97
N CYS A 270 4.35 -0.93 0.72
CA CYS A 270 3.59 0.26 0.38
C CYS A 270 3.50 1.27 1.53
N ILE A 271 3.64 0.82 2.79
CA ILE A 271 3.72 1.73 3.96
C ILE A 271 5.03 2.53 3.90
N VAL A 272 6.13 1.87 3.52
CA VAL A 272 7.44 2.53 3.35
C VAL A 272 7.39 3.50 2.17
N ILE A 273 6.82 3.09 1.03
CA ILE A 273 6.63 3.96 -0.14
C ILE A 273 5.77 5.17 0.23
N PHE A 274 4.70 4.98 1.01
CA PHE A 274 3.87 6.10 1.43
C PHE A 274 4.63 7.06 2.37
N GLY A 275 5.46 6.54 3.28
CA GLY A 275 6.38 7.37 4.07
C GLY A 275 7.32 8.21 3.18
N LEU A 276 7.90 7.62 2.13
CA LEU A 276 8.69 8.33 1.12
C LEU A 276 7.84 9.35 0.34
N THR A 277 6.57 9.05 0.10
CA THR A 277 5.62 9.98 -0.53
C THR A 277 5.41 11.24 0.29
N LEU A 278 5.28 11.10 1.62
CA LEU A 278 5.17 12.23 2.54
C LEU A 278 6.44 13.10 2.55
N LEU A 279 7.59 12.51 2.19
CA LEU A 279 8.86 13.21 1.98
C LEU A 279 9.03 13.77 0.54
N GLY A 280 8.00 13.65 -0.33
CA GLY A 280 8.05 14.14 -1.71
C GLY A 280 8.82 13.23 -2.68
N LYS A 281 9.06 11.96 -2.33
CA LYS A 281 9.90 11.04 -3.10
C LYS A 281 9.14 9.99 -3.93
N ILE A 282 7.82 10.12 -4.08
CA ILE A 282 6.97 9.10 -4.76
C ILE A 282 7.46 8.76 -6.16
N GLU A 283 7.94 9.74 -6.92
CA GLU A 283 8.40 9.53 -8.30
C GLU A 283 9.68 8.69 -8.37
N LYS A 284 10.45 8.64 -7.29
CA LYS A 284 11.66 7.83 -7.16
C LYS A 284 11.41 6.44 -6.58
N CYS A 285 10.17 6.11 -6.24
CA CYS A 285 9.81 4.85 -5.63
C CYS A 285 9.38 3.82 -6.67
N LYS A 286 9.83 2.58 -6.48
CA LYS A 286 9.37 1.39 -7.19
C LYS A 286 9.06 0.28 -6.21
N LEU A 287 8.12 -0.58 -6.57
CA LEU A 287 7.74 -1.75 -5.79
C LEU A 287 8.25 -3.02 -6.44
N TYR A 288 8.96 -3.84 -5.69
CA TYR A 288 9.12 -5.25 -6.02
C TYR A 288 7.92 -6.02 -5.44
N ASP A 289 6.90 -6.19 -6.28
CA ASP A 289 5.61 -6.73 -5.84
C ASP A 289 5.68 -8.20 -5.43
N GLY A 290 6.48 -9.03 -6.13
CA GLY A 290 6.77 -10.41 -5.76
C GLY A 290 7.45 -10.55 -4.40
N SER A 291 8.25 -9.56 -4.01
CA SER A 291 8.86 -9.43 -2.68
C SER A 291 9.61 -10.69 -2.22
N TRP A 292 9.76 -10.86 -0.90
CA TRP A 292 10.48 -12.00 -0.34
C TRP A 292 9.79 -13.35 -0.62
N THR A 293 8.46 -13.38 -0.76
CA THR A 293 7.75 -14.62 -1.08
C THR A 293 8.19 -15.17 -2.43
N GLU A 294 8.40 -14.32 -3.44
CA GLU A 294 8.95 -14.76 -4.73
C GLU A 294 10.45 -15.06 -4.60
N TYR A 295 11.25 -14.10 -4.15
CA TYR A 295 12.70 -14.24 -4.07
C TYR A 295 13.16 -15.37 -3.16
N GLY A 296 12.53 -15.52 -1.98
CA GLY A 296 12.86 -16.52 -0.98
C GLY A 296 12.40 -17.94 -1.30
N THR A 297 11.64 -18.15 -2.38
CA THR A 297 11.30 -19.48 -2.90
C THR A 297 12.52 -20.16 -3.52
N TYR A 298 13.47 -19.39 -4.02
CA TYR A 298 14.69 -19.91 -4.64
C TYR A 298 15.82 -20.07 -3.62
N SER A 299 16.61 -21.16 -3.74
CA SER A 299 17.82 -21.31 -2.95
C SER A 299 18.90 -20.28 -3.38
N PRO A 300 19.93 -20.03 -2.52
CA PRO A 300 21.03 -19.16 -2.92
C PRO A 300 21.72 -19.59 -4.21
N GLU A 301 21.88 -20.92 -4.43
CA GLU A 301 22.49 -21.48 -5.61
C GLU A 301 21.61 -21.23 -6.87
N GLN A 302 20.29 -21.40 -6.74
CA GLN A 302 19.37 -21.09 -7.84
C GLN A 302 19.38 -19.60 -8.19
N ILE A 303 19.43 -18.72 -7.19
CA ILE A 303 19.55 -17.27 -7.40
C ILE A 303 20.85 -16.96 -8.17
N GLU A 304 21.96 -17.55 -7.79
CA GLU A 304 23.25 -17.33 -8.47
C GLU A 304 23.26 -17.87 -9.92
N ASP A 305 22.63 -19.03 -10.15
CA ASP A 305 22.51 -19.60 -11.47
C ASP A 305 21.58 -18.78 -12.39
N MET A 306 20.49 -18.23 -11.84
CA MET A 306 19.63 -17.31 -12.60
C MET A 306 20.35 -16.02 -12.96
N LYS A 307 21.16 -15.48 -12.04
CA LYS A 307 21.96 -14.28 -12.27
C LYS A 307 22.96 -14.48 -13.41
N LYS A 308 23.74 -15.57 -13.39
CA LYS A 308 24.69 -15.92 -14.47
C LYS A 308 24.05 -16.01 -15.86
N LYS A 309 22.76 -16.30 -15.94
CA LYS A 309 22.02 -16.35 -17.22
C LYS A 309 21.53 -14.98 -17.69
N LEU A 310 21.67 -13.94 -16.88
CA LEU A 310 21.28 -12.57 -17.22
C LEU A 310 22.46 -11.71 -17.71
N ASP A 311 23.70 -12.15 -17.44
CA ASP A 311 24.95 -11.63 -17.98
C ASP A 311 25.20 -12.18 -19.39
#